data_52061b46f79e186337481745e46b7ae8
#
_entry.id   52061b46f79e186337481745e46b7ae8
#
_cell.length_a   1.000
_cell.length_b   1.000
_cell.length_c   1.000
_cell.angle_alpha   90.00
_cell.angle_beta   90.00
_cell.angle_gamma   90.00
#
_symmetry.space_group_name_H-M   'P 1'
#
loop_
_entity.id
_entity.type
_entity.pdbx_description
1 polymer ?
#
loop_
_entity_poly.entity_id
_entity_poly.type
_entity_poly.pdbx_seq_one_letter_code
_entity_poly.pdbx_strand_id
1 'polypeptide(L)'
;MVLGCWITWLVHARVGMQIVVDPHAEPARDSIPEKPPLISVIIPARNEERNIRRCVQALLSQTYPNYEIIVVDDRSTDTTPQILAELAEGDSSLQIIHGSELPPGWAGKPHALVQGATAAHGEWLCLMDADTFAQPDLLWSTYRLAIRYHADMFSILTDQELGTFWERTILPLVFLGLSFGFPADRVNDPTKPDAIANGQFILIKRPVYEQVGGHASVKDRVDEDKAIATIIKRAGYRLVLADGRKVASTRMYTSLPEMWEGWTKNIYLGLIDRLWLLLLGAFLGLVVSIMLPLWLVGGLVWLFAGGGLVAAVVAVEAIVLWGYLLCKRLQACRAFGIPAGYTFTFPLGALIFTSMMVASAYNVISGRGVLWKGRRYRQIR
;
A
#
# COMPACT_ATOMS: atom_id res chain seq x y z
N MET A 1 20.83 21.16 17.53
CA MET A 1 20.58 20.12 18.55
C MET A 1 19.15 19.63 18.57
N VAL A 2 18.13 20.50 18.64
CA VAL A 2 16.71 20.09 18.69
C VAL A 2 16.27 19.36 17.40
N LEU A 3 16.64 19.84 16.21
CA LEU A 3 16.31 19.16 14.92
C LEU A 3 16.95 17.76 14.83
N GLY A 4 18.17 17.59 15.33
CA GLY A 4 18.85 16.28 15.34
C GLY A 4 18.17 15.27 16.24
N CYS A 5 17.66 15.68 17.40
CA CYS A 5 16.90 14.81 18.31
C CYS A 5 15.54 14.38 17.71
N TRP A 6 14.84 15.28 17.02
CA TRP A 6 13.58 14.95 16.34
C TRP A 6 13.79 14.00 15.15
N ILE A 7 14.84 14.22 14.34
CA ILE A 7 15.20 13.33 13.24
C ILE A 7 15.64 11.96 13.75
N THR A 8 16.41 11.90 14.86
CA THR A 8 16.79 10.64 15.51
C THR A 8 15.58 9.91 16.08
N TRP A 9 14.68 10.60 16.74
CA TRP A 9 13.44 10.01 17.25
C TRP A 9 12.53 9.50 16.13
N LEU A 10 12.33 10.30 15.07
CA LEU A 10 11.58 9.91 13.87
C LEU A 10 12.14 8.66 13.16
N VAL A 11 13.45 8.47 13.23
CA VAL A 11 14.13 7.37 12.53
C VAL A 11 14.33 6.13 13.41
N HIS A 12 14.28 6.27 14.73
CA HIS A 12 14.28 5.14 15.69
C HIS A 12 12.87 4.67 16.05
N ALA A 13 11.82 5.34 15.60
CA ALA A 13 10.49 4.75 15.57
C ALA A 13 10.62 3.45 14.77
N ARG A 14 10.55 2.32 15.48
CA ARG A 14 10.74 0.97 14.92
C ARG A 14 9.77 0.79 13.76
N VAL A 15 10.25 0.94 12.54
CA VAL A 15 9.54 0.56 11.29
C VAL A 15 9.58 -0.99 11.19
N GLY A 16 9.33 -1.69 12.30
CA GLY A 16 9.30 -3.13 12.36
C GLY A 16 7.88 -3.60 12.58
N MET A 17 7.29 -4.25 11.59
CA MET A 17 6.10 -5.05 11.82
C MET A 17 6.43 -6.12 12.84
N GLN A 18 5.65 -6.18 13.93
CA GLN A 18 5.82 -7.20 14.96
C GLN A 18 5.32 -8.57 14.49
N ILE A 19 4.37 -8.58 13.56
CA ILE A 19 3.78 -9.80 13.00
C ILE A 19 4.32 -9.98 11.59
N VAL A 20 5.03 -11.08 11.37
CA VAL A 20 5.60 -11.43 10.06
C VAL A 20 4.96 -12.73 9.58
N VAL A 21 4.49 -12.73 8.34
CA VAL A 21 4.01 -13.95 7.67
C VAL A 21 5.22 -14.73 7.19
N ASP A 22 5.50 -15.83 7.88
CA ASP A 22 6.60 -16.74 7.50
C ASP A 22 5.99 -18.06 6.99
N PRO A 23 6.18 -18.41 5.70
CA PRO A 23 5.65 -19.64 5.12
C PRO A 23 6.28 -20.90 5.74
N HIS A 24 7.48 -20.76 6.32
CA HIS A 24 8.21 -21.87 6.94
C HIS A 24 8.03 -21.97 8.46
N ALA A 25 7.26 -21.04 9.07
CA ALA A 25 6.96 -21.12 10.49
C ALA A 25 6.11 -22.36 10.79
N GLU A 26 6.58 -23.20 11.72
CA GLU A 26 5.80 -24.36 12.16
C GLU A 26 4.45 -23.94 12.73
N PRO A 27 3.33 -24.59 12.33
CA PRO A 27 2.04 -24.33 12.91
C PRO A 27 2.06 -24.70 14.39
N ALA A 28 1.51 -23.87 15.26
CA ALA A 28 1.09 -24.33 16.58
C ALA A 28 0.08 -25.47 16.35
N ARG A 29 0.39 -26.69 16.83
CA ARG A 29 -0.33 -27.94 16.53
C ARG A 29 -1.84 -27.86 16.79
N ASP A 30 -2.29 -26.96 17.65
CA ASP A 30 -3.68 -26.93 18.17
C ASP A 30 -4.59 -25.91 17.48
N SER A 31 -4.15 -25.21 16.42
CA SER A 31 -4.89 -24.08 15.87
C SER A 31 -5.48 -24.28 14.47
N ILE A 32 -5.29 -25.42 13.84
CA ILE A 32 -5.75 -25.67 12.46
C ILE A 32 -6.92 -26.67 12.50
N PRO A 33 -8.11 -26.29 12.00
CA PRO A 33 -9.22 -27.23 11.88
C PRO A 33 -8.87 -28.37 10.93
N GLU A 34 -9.37 -29.59 11.21
CA GLU A 34 -9.18 -30.76 10.33
C GLU A 34 -9.68 -30.51 8.91
N LYS A 35 -10.70 -29.66 8.76
CA LYS A 35 -11.21 -29.19 7.47
C LYS A 35 -11.08 -27.68 7.42
N PRO A 36 -10.10 -27.15 6.68
CA PRO A 36 -9.97 -25.72 6.47
C PRO A 36 -11.22 -25.15 5.79
N PRO A 37 -11.74 -23.99 6.24
CA PRO A 37 -12.93 -23.38 5.67
C PRO A 37 -12.68 -22.96 4.22
N LEU A 38 -13.75 -22.80 3.44
CA LEU A 38 -13.66 -22.27 2.09
C LEU A 38 -13.23 -20.80 2.12
N ILE A 39 -12.19 -20.45 1.36
CA ILE A 39 -11.76 -19.08 1.13
C ILE A 39 -12.16 -18.68 -0.29
N SER A 40 -12.94 -17.62 -0.46
CA SER A 40 -13.22 -17.02 -1.76
C SER A 40 -12.23 -15.89 -2.03
N VAL A 41 -11.37 -16.07 -3.02
CA VAL A 41 -10.44 -15.04 -3.49
C VAL A 41 -11.14 -14.18 -4.53
N ILE A 42 -11.32 -12.90 -4.24
CA ILE A 42 -12.05 -11.94 -5.09
C ILE A 42 -11.08 -10.92 -5.65
N ILE A 43 -11.01 -10.84 -6.98
CA ILE A 43 -10.06 -9.98 -7.70
C ILE A 43 -10.85 -9.01 -8.59
N PRO A 44 -10.92 -7.72 -8.23
CA PRO A 44 -11.44 -6.70 -9.13
C PRO A 44 -10.38 -6.36 -10.19
N ALA A 45 -10.69 -6.57 -11.45
CA ALA A 45 -9.78 -6.30 -12.56
C ALA A 45 -10.36 -5.22 -13.49
N ARG A 46 -9.55 -4.23 -13.85
CA ARG A 46 -9.86 -3.25 -14.90
C ARG A 46 -8.60 -2.79 -15.59
N ASN A 47 -8.48 -3.11 -16.88
CA ASN A 47 -7.30 -2.81 -17.68
C ASN A 47 -6.01 -3.31 -17.00
N GLU A 48 -5.95 -4.62 -16.81
CA GLU A 48 -4.86 -5.32 -16.12
C GLU A 48 -4.15 -6.34 -17.03
N GLU A 49 -4.16 -6.13 -18.34
CA GLU A 49 -3.56 -7.04 -19.33
C GLU A 49 -2.09 -7.39 -19.00
N ARG A 50 -1.38 -6.48 -18.33
CA ARG A 50 0.02 -6.67 -17.92
C ARG A 50 0.17 -7.68 -16.77
N ASN A 51 -0.79 -7.70 -15.83
CA ASN A 51 -0.63 -8.36 -14.54
C ASN A 51 -1.55 -9.57 -14.35
N ILE A 52 -2.75 -9.54 -14.93
CA ILE A 52 -3.84 -10.47 -14.58
C ILE A 52 -3.47 -11.94 -14.81
N ARG A 53 -2.73 -12.27 -15.89
CA ARG A 53 -2.27 -13.64 -16.15
C ARG A 53 -1.39 -14.16 -15.00
N ARG A 54 -0.37 -13.38 -14.62
CA ARG A 54 0.56 -13.74 -13.54
C ARG A 54 -0.18 -13.83 -12.19
N CYS A 55 -1.08 -12.92 -11.91
CA CYS A 55 -1.90 -12.91 -10.69
C CYS A 55 -2.72 -14.18 -10.55
N VAL A 56 -3.53 -14.52 -11.57
CA VAL A 56 -4.40 -15.69 -11.54
C VAL A 56 -3.60 -16.99 -11.50
N GLN A 57 -2.56 -17.14 -12.32
CA GLN A 57 -1.69 -18.33 -12.29
C GLN A 57 -1.03 -18.55 -10.93
N ALA A 58 -0.60 -17.50 -10.25
CA ALA A 58 -0.05 -17.58 -8.91
C ALA A 58 -1.09 -18.03 -7.87
N LEU A 59 -2.36 -17.67 -8.06
CA LEU A 59 -3.45 -18.13 -7.20
C LEU A 59 -3.88 -19.57 -7.49
N LEU A 60 -3.87 -20.01 -8.75
CA LEU A 60 -4.14 -21.40 -9.10
C LEU A 60 -3.09 -22.38 -8.54
N SER A 61 -1.92 -21.88 -8.13
CA SER A 61 -0.84 -22.69 -7.53
C SER A 61 -0.85 -22.69 -5.99
N GLN A 62 -1.92 -22.23 -5.34
CA GLN A 62 -1.98 -22.18 -3.87
C GLN A 62 -2.02 -23.57 -3.25
N THR A 63 -1.29 -23.75 -2.13
CA THR A 63 -1.26 -24.99 -1.36
C THR A 63 -2.45 -25.13 -0.40
N TYR A 64 -3.23 -24.10 -0.20
CA TYR A 64 -4.46 -24.14 0.61
C TYR A 64 -5.51 -25.01 -0.08
N PRO A 65 -6.11 -26.02 0.59
CA PRO A 65 -6.85 -27.08 -0.10
C PRO A 65 -8.29 -26.69 -0.47
N ASN A 66 -8.86 -25.63 0.11
CA ASN A 66 -10.30 -25.34 -0.02
C ASN A 66 -10.51 -23.84 -0.35
N TYR A 67 -10.38 -23.48 -1.62
CA TYR A 67 -10.58 -22.12 -2.09
C TYR A 67 -11.25 -22.09 -3.47
N GLU A 68 -11.84 -20.95 -3.78
CA GLU A 68 -12.35 -20.59 -5.11
C GLU A 68 -11.77 -19.22 -5.52
N ILE A 69 -11.65 -18.97 -6.81
CA ILE A 69 -11.15 -17.71 -7.36
C ILE A 69 -12.26 -17.06 -8.18
N ILE A 70 -12.59 -15.81 -7.86
CA ILE A 70 -13.61 -15.01 -8.53
C ILE A 70 -12.95 -13.74 -9.04
N VAL A 71 -12.81 -13.62 -10.35
CA VAL A 71 -12.30 -12.40 -10.99
C VAL A 71 -13.48 -11.60 -11.53
N VAL A 72 -13.58 -10.34 -11.12
CA VAL A 72 -14.60 -9.42 -11.64
C VAL A 72 -13.93 -8.45 -12.62
N ASP A 73 -14.16 -8.68 -13.91
CA ASP A 73 -13.73 -7.77 -14.97
C ASP A 73 -14.64 -6.54 -15.01
N ASP A 74 -14.19 -5.43 -14.41
CA ASP A 74 -14.93 -4.16 -14.37
C ASP A 74 -14.86 -3.43 -15.72
N ARG A 75 -15.37 -4.10 -16.78
CA ARG A 75 -15.50 -3.53 -18.12
C ARG A 75 -14.16 -3.03 -18.67
N SER A 76 -13.17 -3.89 -18.69
CA SER A 76 -11.87 -3.63 -19.31
C SER A 76 -12.01 -3.34 -20.80
N THR A 77 -11.12 -2.50 -21.31
CA THR A 77 -11.07 -2.08 -22.73
C THR A 77 -9.79 -2.50 -23.43
N ASP A 78 -8.88 -3.13 -22.67
CA ASP A 78 -7.65 -3.77 -23.15
C ASP A 78 -7.86 -5.29 -23.37
N THR A 79 -6.79 -6.06 -23.42
CA THR A 79 -6.85 -7.52 -23.61
C THR A 79 -7.14 -8.33 -22.34
N THR A 80 -7.46 -7.68 -21.21
CA THR A 80 -7.79 -8.37 -19.94
C THR A 80 -8.89 -9.41 -20.09
N PRO A 81 -10.07 -9.14 -20.75
CA PRO A 81 -11.14 -10.12 -20.90
C PRO A 81 -10.71 -11.38 -21.65
N GLN A 82 -9.90 -11.22 -22.72
CA GLN A 82 -9.40 -12.33 -23.52
C GLN A 82 -8.45 -13.23 -22.70
N ILE A 83 -7.55 -12.62 -21.93
CA ILE A 83 -6.63 -13.35 -21.05
C ILE A 83 -7.41 -14.15 -20.00
N LEU A 84 -8.44 -13.55 -19.42
CA LEU A 84 -9.29 -14.23 -18.42
C LEU A 84 -10.06 -15.41 -19.04
N ALA A 85 -10.60 -15.26 -20.24
CA ALA A 85 -11.30 -16.34 -20.95
C ALA A 85 -10.36 -17.54 -21.18
N GLU A 86 -9.14 -17.30 -21.69
CA GLU A 86 -8.12 -18.34 -21.87
C GLU A 86 -7.78 -19.08 -20.55
N LEU A 87 -7.70 -18.36 -19.44
CA LEU A 87 -7.37 -18.96 -18.14
C LEU A 87 -8.53 -19.80 -17.59
N ALA A 88 -9.77 -19.40 -17.83
CA ALA A 88 -10.96 -20.11 -17.36
C ALA A 88 -11.23 -21.41 -18.11
N GLU A 89 -10.80 -21.53 -19.37
CA GLU A 89 -10.89 -22.81 -20.12
C GLU A 89 -10.05 -23.92 -19.47
N GLY A 90 -9.00 -23.54 -18.72
CA GLY A 90 -8.05 -24.47 -18.11
C GLY A 90 -8.39 -24.94 -16.70
N ASP A 91 -9.25 -24.25 -15.96
CA ASP A 91 -9.47 -24.55 -14.55
C ASP A 91 -10.87 -24.15 -14.05
N SER A 92 -11.64 -25.14 -13.58
CA SER A 92 -13.00 -24.96 -13.07
C SER A 92 -13.10 -24.22 -11.71
N SER A 93 -12.00 -24.02 -11.03
CA SER A 93 -11.95 -23.24 -9.77
C SER A 93 -11.94 -21.73 -10.02
N LEU A 94 -11.76 -21.29 -11.28
CA LEU A 94 -11.76 -19.90 -11.69
C LEU A 94 -13.12 -19.49 -12.25
N GLN A 95 -13.81 -18.62 -11.53
CA GLN A 95 -15.04 -17.96 -11.99
C GLN A 95 -14.74 -16.55 -12.50
N ILE A 96 -15.25 -16.22 -13.68
CA ILE A 96 -15.16 -14.86 -14.23
C ILE A 96 -16.54 -14.22 -14.21
N ILE A 97 -16.60 -13.00 -13.65
CA ILE A 97 -17.79 -12.15 -13.68
C ILE A 97 -17.52 -10.95 -14.57
N HIS A 98 -18.33 -10.79 -15.61
CA HIS A 98 -18.35 -9.56 -16.40
C HIS A 98 -19.11 -8.50 -15.61
N GLY A 99 -18.39 -7.49 -15.13
CA GLY A 99 -18.92 -6.44 -14.25
C GLY A 99 -20.07 -5.67 -14.90
N SER A 100 -21.12 -5.44 -14.14
CA SER A 100 -22.28 -4.66 -14.56
C SER A 100 -21.94 -3.17 -14.70
N GLU A 101 -22.84 -2.39 -15.28
CA GLU A 101 -22.66 -0.95 -15.41
C GLU A 101 -22.49 -0.29 -14.04
N LEU A 102 -21.53 0.66 -13.94
CA LEU A 102 -21.24 1.34 -12.70
C LEU A 102 -22.40 2.27 -12.32
N PRO A 103 -23.10 2.01 -11.19
CA PRO A 103 -24.21 2.87 -10.78
C PRO A 103 -23.72 4.27 -10.39
N PRO A 104 -24.57 5.31 -10.52
CA PRO A 104 -24.23 6.63 -10.06
C PRO A 104 -23.84 6.66 -8.57
N GLY A 105 -22.76 7.38 -8.25
CA GLY A 105 -22.25 7.50 -6.88
C GLY A 105 -21.41 6.33 -6.40
N TRP A 106 -21.05 5.36 -7.28
CA TRP A 106 -20.15 4.28 -6.94
C TRP A 106 -18.74 4.51 -7.49
N ALA A 107 -17.74 4.09 -6.74
CA ALA A 107 -16.40 3.89 -7.27
C ALA A 107 -16.28 2.49 -7.88
N GLY A 108 -15.43 2.33 -8.92
CA GLY A 108 -15.37 1.07 -9.69
C GLY A 108 -14.93 -0.13 -8.86
N LYS A 109 -13.85 0.02 -8.08
CA LYS A 109 -13.32 -1.10 -7.28
C LYS A 109 -14.30 -1.58 -6.20
N PRO A 110 -14.92 -0.72 -5.36
CA PRO A 110 -15.99 -1.16 -4.45
C PRO A 110 -17.14 -1.87 -5.16
N HIS A 111 -17.56 -1.38 -6.32
CA HIS A 111 -18.65 -2.01 -7.08
C HIS A 111 -18.27 -3.41 -7.58
N ALA A 112 -17.07 -3.59 -8.10
CA ALA A 112 -16.57 -4.91 -8.50
C ALA A 112 -16.43 -5.86 -7.30
N LEU A 113 -15.91 -5.38 -6.16
CA LEU A 113 -15.77 -6.18 -4.94
C LEU A 113 -17.12 -6.64 -4.40
N VAL A 114 -18.17 -5.81 -4.46
CA VAL A 114 -19.53 -6.23 -4.06
C VAL A 114 -20.06 -7.32 -4.96
N GLN A 115 -19.88 -7.22 -6.28
CA GLN A 115 -20.32 -8.26 -7.23
C GLN A 115 -19.59 -9.59 -6.95
N GLY A 116 -18.26 -9.55 -6.74
CA GLY A 116 -17.50 -10.73 -6.39
C GLY A 116 -17.91 -11.32 -5.04
N ALA A 117 -18.12 -10.49 -4.00
CA ALA A 117 -18.56 -10.96 -2.68
C ALA A 117 -19.97 -11.59 -2.71
N THR A 118 -20.84 -11.11 -3.59
CA THR A 118 -22.18 -11.68 -3.80
C THR A 118 -22.13 -13.08 -4.42
N ALA A 119 -21.18 -13.30 -5.32
CA ALA A 119 -21.00 -14.61 -5.97
C ALA A 119 -20.17 -15.60 -5.15
N ALA A 120 -19.46 -15.11 -4.13
CA ALA A 120 -18.57 -15.91 -3.30
C ALA A 120 -19.35 -16.85 -2.35
N HIS A 121 -18.79 -18.04 -2.03
CA HIS A 121 -19.38 -19.05 -1.14
C HIS A 121 -18.56 -19.26 0.14
N GLY A 122 -17.30 -18.77 0.22
CA GLY A 122 -16.39 -19.01 1.31
C GLY A 122 -16.82 -18.40 2.63
N GLU A 123 -16.42 -19.01 3.73
CA GLU A 123 -16.55 -18.49 5.08
C GLU A 123 -15.60 -17.30 5.33
N TRP A 124 -14.55 -17.24 4.55
CA TRP A 124 -13.60 -16.14 4.49
C TRP A 124 -13.56 -15.56 3.08
N LEU A 125 -13.52 -14.24 3.00
CA LEU A 125 -13.32 -13.50 1.76
C LEU A 125 -11.87 -12.99 1.74
N CYS A 126 -11.15 -13.34 0.67
CA CYS A 126 -9.82 -12.81 0.38
C CYS A 126 -9.94 -11.80 -0.76
N LEU A 127 -9.86 -10.51 -0.44
CA LEU A 127 -9.89 -9.44 -1.43
C LEU A 127 -8.45 -9.16 -1.85
N MET A 128 -8.16 -9.20 -3.15
CA MET A 128 -6.79 -9.08 -3.65
C MET A 128 -6.75 -8.27 -4.95
N ASP A 129 -5.78 -7.36 -5.06
CA ASP A 129 -5.60 -6.57 -6.28
C ASP A 129 -5.00 -7.40 -7.41
N ALA A 130 -5.37 -7.10 -8.64
CA ALA A 130 -4.96 -7.84 -9.85
C ALA A 130 -3.46 -7.69 -10.20
N ASP A 131 -2.76 -6.76 -9.57
CA ASP A 131 -1.30 -6.53 -9.69
C ASP A 131 -0.48 -7.16 -8.56
N THR A 132 -1.11 -8.02 -7.76
CA THR A 132 -0.50 -8.74 -6.64
C THR A 132 -0.21 -10.19 -7.02
N PHE A 133 0.97 -10.67 -6.64
CA PHE A 133 1.47 -12.00 -7.01
C PHE A 133 1.70 -12.83 -5.75
N ALA A 134 0.87 -13.86 -5.60
CA ALA A 134 0.89 -14.75 -4.44
C ALA A 134 2.04 -15.78 -4.55
N GLN A 135 2.75 -16.04 -3.43
CA GLN A 135 3.53 -17.27 -3.30
C GLN A 135 2.57 -18.45 -2.99
N PRO A 136 2.96 -19.71 -3.28
CA PRO A 136 2.06 -20.86 -3.11
C PRO A 136 1.45 -21.00 -1.70
N ASP A 137 2.13 -20.53 -0.67
CA ASP A 137 1.69 -20.64 0.73
C ASP A 137 0.99 -19.40 1.27
N LEU A 138 0.61 -18.43 0.42
CA LEU A 138 -0.01 -17.17 0.86
C LEU A 138 -1.29 -17.41 1.66
N LEU A 139 -2.26 -18.13 1.08
CA LEU A 139 -3.56 -18.35 1.72
C LEU A 139 -3.40 -19.14 3.03
N TRP A 140 -2.57 -20.17 3.01
CA TRP A 140 -2.35 -21.01 4.17
C TRP A 140 -1.68 -20.26 5.32
N SER A 141 -0.61 -19.52 5.02
CA SER A 141 0.14 -18.77 6.02
C SER A 141 -0.65 -17.62 6.63
N THR A 142 -1.42 -16.90 5.81
CA THR A 142 -2.25 -15.78 6.28
C THR A 142 -3.45 -16.25 7.07
N TYR A 143 -4.14 -17.34 6.65
CA TYR A 143 -5.23 -17.95 7.40
C TYR A 143 -4.78 -18.40 8.79
N ARG A 144 -3.65 -19.13 8.89
CA ARG A 144 -3.09 -19.57 10.17
C ARG A 144 -2.84 -18.40 11.13
N LEU A 145 -2.25 -17.31 10.63
CA LEU A 145 -2.00 -16.14 11.45
C LEU A 145 -3.30 -15.40 11.82
N ALA A 146 -4.27 -15.33 10.90
CA ALA A 146 -5.58 -14.75 11.20
C ALA A 146 -6.26 -15.49 12.37
N ILE A 147 -6.22 -16.81 12.39
CA ILE A 147 -6.73 -17.62 13.51
C ILE A 147 -5.91 -17.39 14.79
N ARG A 148 -4.57 -17.47 14.69
CA ARG A 148 -3.67 -17.28 15.84
C ARG A 148 -3.84 -15.96 16.55
N TYR A 149 -4.05 -14.88 15.78
CA TYR A 149 -4.23 -13.54 16.31
C TYR A 149 -5.70 -13.17 16.53
N HIS A 150 -6.63 -14.12 16.36
CA HIS A 150 -8.09 -13.92 16.48
C HIS A 150 -8.56 -12.76 15.61
N ALA A 151 -7.99 -12.61 14.41
CA ALA A 151 -8.35 -11.54 13.50
C ALA A 151 -9.74 -11.78 12.90
N ASP A 152 -10.52 -10.71 12.83
CA ASP A 152 -11.75 -10.66 12.05
C ASP A 152 -11.47 -10.14 10.64
N MET A 153 -10.47 -9.26 10.53
CA MET A 153 -9.86 -8.79 9.29
C MET A 153 -8.35 -8.83 9.41
N PHE A 154 -7.69 -9.49 8.47
CA PHE A 154 -6.23 -9.64 8.39
C PHE A 154 -5.74 -9.07 7.07
N SER A 155 -4.75 -8.18 7.12
CA SER A 155 -4.16 -7.59 5.93
C SER A 155 -2.63 -7.68 5.99
N ILE A 156 -1.98 -7.70 4.84
CA ILE A 156 -0.52 -7.76 4.77
C ILE A 156 0.06 -6.62 3.93
N LEU A 157 1.26 -6.19 4.29
CA LEU A 157 2.11 -5.41 3.40
C LEU A 157 2.90 -6.37 2.50
N THR A 158 2.74 -6.23 1.20
CA THR A 158 3.41 -7.03 0.18
C THR A 158 4.81 -6.50 -0.11
N ASP A 159 5.68 -7.34 -0.64
CA ASP A 159 6.94 -6.88 -1.24
C ASP A 159 6.68 -6.03 -2.49
N GLN A 160 7.55 -5.05 -2.73
CA GLN A 160 7.36 -4.13 -3.86
C GLN A 160 8.40 -4.42 -4.94
N GLU A 161 7.94 -4.87 -6.10
CA GLU A 161 8.80 -5.06 -7.26
C GLU A 161 9.17 -3.70 -7.87
N LEU A 162 10.43 -3.29 -7.71
CA LEU A 162 10.94 -1.99 -8.14
C LEU A 162 11.84 -2.14 -9.35
N GLY A 163 11.26 -2.07 -10.56
CA GLY A 163 11.97 -2.32 -11.82
C GLY A 163 12.60 -1.07 -12.45
N THR A 164 11.92 0.09 -12.40
CA THR A 164 12.33 1.31 -13.10
C THR A 164 13.05 2.30 -12.20
N PHE A 165 13.68 3.31 -12.84
CA PHE A 165 14.31 4.42 -12.14
C PHE A 165 13.35 5.15 -11.20
N TRP A 166 12.13 5.42 -11.65
CA TRP A 166 11.15 6.17 -10.88
C TRP A 166 10.62 5.39 -9.68
N GLU A 167 10.34 4.10 -9.86
CA GLU A 167 9.92 3.21 -8.77
C GLU A 167 10.98 3.22 -7.65
N ARG A 168 12.25 3.00 -7.98
CA ARG A 168 13.38 2.96 -7.03
C ARG A 168 13.65 4.30 -6.36
N THR A 169 13.35 5.40 -7.05
CA THR A 169 13.58 6.75 -6.54
C THR A 169 12.48 7.19 -5.58
N ILE A 170 11.21 6.93 -5.88
CA ILE A 170 10.04 7.52 -5.22
C ILE A 170 9.40 6.58 -4.19
N LEU A 171 9.13 5.31 -4.56
CA LEU A 171 8.32 4.41 -3.72
C LEU A 171 8.86 4.18 -2.30
N PRO A 172 10.19 4.06 -2.07
CA PRO A 172 10.70 3.94 -0.70
C PRO A 172 10.35 5.11 0.21
N LEU A 173 10.19 6.33 -0.35
CA LEU A 173 9.76 7.51 0.41
C LEU A 173 8.28 7.46 0.74
N VAL A 174 7.47 6.97 -0.20
CA VAL A 174 6.03 6.77 -0.01
C VAL A 174 5.79 5.77 1.13
N PHE A 175 6.43 4.60 1.08
CA PHE A 175 6.27 3.58 2.12
C PHE A 175 6.79 4.04 3.48
N LEU A 176 7.86 4.84 3.50
CA LEU A 176 8.30 5.50 4.72
C LEU A 176 7.21 6.42 5.27
N GLY A 177 6.61 7.26 4.44
CA GLY A 177 5.50 8.15 4.83
C GLY A 177 4.29 7.38 5.37
N LEU A 178 3.90 6.28 4.72
CA LEU A 178 2.82 5.40 5.19
C LEU A 178 3.13 4.78 6.56
N SER A 179 4.36 4.33 6.78
CA SER A 179 4.79 3.76 8.06
C SER A 179 4.73 4.78 9.21
N PHE A 180 4.98 6.05 8.93
CA PHE A 180 4.80 7.13 9.91
C PHE A 180 3.34 7.48 10.14
N GLY A 181 2.54 7.51 9.07
CA GLY A 181 1.12 7.82 9.14
C GLY A 181 0.31 6.74 9.87
N PHE A 182 0.70 5.48 9.70
CA PHE A 182 -0.01 4.31 10.23
C PHE A 182 0.96 3.31 10.85
N PRO A 183 1.51 3.61 12.05
CA PRO A 183 2.38 2.66 12.75
C PRO A 183 1.65 1.35 13.03
N ALA A 184 2.26 0.21 12.70
CA ALA A 184 1.61 -1.09 12.77
C ALA A 184 1.23 -1.52 14.19
N ASP A 185 2.00 -1.12 15.20
CA ASP A 185 1.68 -1.32 16.62
C ASP A 185 0.37 -0.63 17.02
N ARG A 186 0.12 0.58 16.50
CA ARG A 186 -1.14 1.30 16.73
C ARG A 186 -2.31 0.73 15.93
N VAL A 187 -2.06 0.30 14.69
CA VAL A 187 -3.07 -0.36 13.86
C VAL A 187 -3.53 -1.67 14.51
N ASN A 188 -2.60 -2.46 15.05
CA ASN A 188 -2.86 -3.75 15.67
C ASN A 188 -3.39 -3.66 17.11
N ASP A 189 -3.30 -2.49 17.75
CA ASP A 189 -3.87 -2.24 19.06
C ASP A 189 -5.38 -1.94 18.94
N PRO A 190 -6.28 -2.79 19.48
CA PRO A 190 -7.71 -2.57 19.36
C PRO A 190 -8.20 -1.33 20.09
N THR A 191 -7.43 -0.79 21.04
CA THR A 191 -7.78 0.41 21.81
C THR A 191 -7.47 1.71 21.08
N LYS A 192 -6.68 1.67 20.00
CA LYS A 192 -6.28 2.85 19.22
C LYS A 192 -7.19 3.05 18.01
N PRO A 193 -7.47 4.30 17.61
CA PRO A 193 -8.34 4.59 16.48
C PRO A 193 -7.67 4.35 15.11
N ASP A 194 -6.36 4.10 15.10
CA ASP A 194 -5.57 3.95 13.89
C ASP A 194 -6.02 2.70 13.12
N ALA A 195 -6.46 2.86 11.88
CA ALA A 195 -6.92 1.78 11.03
C ALA A 195 -6.40 1.98 9.60
N ILE A 196 -5.80 0.95 9.05
CA ILE A 196 -5.44 0.83 7.63
C ILE A 196 -5.40 -0.65 7.27
N ALA A 197 -5.84 -0.98 6.08
CA ALA A 197 -5.55 -2.23 5.41
C ALA A 197 -4.87 -1.94 4.07
N ASN A 198 -4.19 -2.92 3.52
CA ASN A 198 -3.60 -2.85 2.21
C ASN A 198 -4.50 -3.58 1.23
N GLY A 199 -5.11 -2.87 0.28
CA GLY A 199 -6.00 -3.41 -0.73
C GLY A 199 -5.41 -4.52 -1.60
N GLN A 200 -4.08 -4.65 -1.58
CA GLN A 200 -3.37 -5.73 -2.27
C GLN A 200 -3.68 -7.11 -1.67
N PHE A 201 -4.00 -7.17 -0.38
CA PHE A 201 -4.44 -8.40 0.27
C PHE A 201 -5.21 -8.11 1.57
N ILE A 202 -6.45 -8.53 1.61
CA ILE A 202 -7.33 -8.46 2.79
C ILE A 202 -8.05 -9.80 2.94
N LEU A 203 -7.84 -10.48 4.05
CA LEU A 203 -8.57 -11.69 4.45
C LEU A 203 -9.56 -11.32 5.56
N ILE A 204 -10.85 -11.49 5.32
CA ILE A 204 -11.91 -11.07 6.25
C ILE A 204 -12.95 -12.17 6.42
N LYS A 205 -13.45 -12.37 7.65
CA LYS A 205 -14.58 -13.25 7.91
C LYS A 205 -15.82 -12.75 7.19
N ARG A 206 -16.50 -13.62 6.43
CA ARG A 206 -17.74 -13.25 5.71
C ARG A 206 -18.80 -12.64 6.64
N PRO A 207 -19.15 -13.20 7.81
CA PRO A 207 -20.17 -12.60 8.68
C PRO A 207 -19.81 -11.18 9.12
N VAL A 208 -18.53 -10.91 9.35
CA VAL A 208 -18.04 -9.56 9.73
C VAL A 208 -18.17 -8.60 8.55
N TYR A 209 -17.77 -9.04 7.35
CA TYR A 209 -17.93 -8.26 6.13
C TYR A 209 -19.39 -7.87 5.86
N GLU A 210 -20.31 -8.82 5.99
CA GLU A 210 -21.74 -8.60 5.80
C GLU A 210 -22.34 -7.68 6.87
N GLN A 211 -21.98 -7.87 8.15
CA GLN A 211 -22.47 -7.05 9.26
C GLN A 211 -22.11 -5.58 9.15
N VAL A 212 -20.93 -5.25 8.59
CA VAL A 212 -20.54 -3.85 8.39
C VAL A 212 -21.05 -3.27 7.08
N GLY A 213 -21.83 -4.04 6.29
CA GLY A 213 -22.36 -3.64 5.00
C GLY A 213 -21.37 -3.75 3.85
N GLY A 214 -20.23 -4.43 4.07
CA GLY A 214 -19.20 -4.68 3.07
C GLY A 214 -18.76 -3.43 2.31
N HIS A 215 -18.33 -3.59 1.07
CA HIS A 215 -17.92 -2.46 0.22
C HIS A 215 -19.09 -1.57 -0.24
N ALA A 216 -20.35 -1.98 -0.04
CA ALA A 216 -21.49 -1.09 -0.26
C ALA A 216 -21.53 0.08 0.74
N SER A 217 -21.02 -0.12 1.97
CA SER A 217 -20.90 0.95 2.98
C SER A 217 -19.84 2.01 2.65
N VAL A 218 -18.94 1.71 1.72
CA VAL A 218 -17.85 2.59 1.24
C VAL A 218 -17.88 2.76 -0.28
N LYS A 219 -19.05 2.67 -0.88
CA LYS A 219 -19.28 2.60 -2.32
C LYS A 219 -18.67 3.74 -3.14
N ASP A 220 -18.58 4.92 -2.58
CA ASP A 220 -18.08 6.16 -3.20
C ASP A 220 -16.59 6.41 -2.90
N ARG A 221 -15.96 5.53 -2.09
CA ARG A 221 -14.57 5.70 -1.66
C ARG A 221 -13.59 5.15 -2.68
N VAL A 222 -12.52 5.90 -2.95
CA VAL A 222 -11.38 5.45 -3.77
C VAL A 222 -10.22 4.92 -2.91
N ASP A 223 -10.29 5.17 -1.59
CA ASP A 223 -9.45 4.58 -0.53
C ASP A 223 -10.27 3.56 0.28
N GLU A 224 -10.94 2.67 -0.43
CA GLU A 224 -11.92 1.71 0.08
C GLU A 224 -11.33 0.77 1.14
N ASP A 225 -10.05 0.40 0.98
CA ASP A 225 -9.29 -0.46 1.90
C ASP A 225 -9.09 0.18 3.28
N LYS A 226 -8.68 1.45 3.33
CA LYS A 226 -8.62 2.24 4.56
C LYS A 226 -10.02 2.44 5.15
N ALA A 227 -11.00 2.75 4.29
CA ALA A 227 -12.35 3.05 4.72
C ALA A 227 -13.02 1.82 5.38
N ILE A 228 -12.95 0.64 4.74
CA ILE A 228 -13.50 -0.59 5.31
C ILE A 228 -12.77 -1.00 6.60
N ALA A 229 -11.43 -0.90 6.64
CA ALA A 229 -10.64 -1.17 7.84
C ALA A 229 -11.06 -0.26 9.01
N THR A 230 -11.37 1.00 8.72
CA THR A 230 -11.85 1.96 9.72
C THR A 230 -13.22 1.56 10.27
N ILE A 231 -14.16 1.15 9.41
CA ILE A 231 -15.49 0.71 9.81
C ILE A 231 -15.38 -0.56 10.66
N ILE A 232 -14.61 -1.56 10.22
CA ILE A 232 -14.35 -2.81 10.93
C ILE A 232 -13.85 -2.53 12.36
N LYS A 233 -12.81 -1.71 12.49
CA LYS A 233 -12.21 -1.39 13.78
C LYS A 233 -13.15 -0.59 14.69
N ARG A 234 -13.92 0.37 14.14
CA ARG A 234 -14.93 1.13 14.88
C ARG A 234 -16.09 0.27 15.35
N ALA A 235 -16.42 -0.77 14.61
CA ALA A 235 -17.43 -1.75 15.01
C ALA A 235 -16.95 -2.72 16.12
N GLY A 236 -15.71 -2.59 16.59
CA GLY A 236 -15.13 -3.40 17.65
C GLY A 236 -14.49 -4.71 17.19
N TYR A 237 -14.40 -4.95 15.88
CA TYR A 237 -13.76 -6.13 15.32
C TYR A 237 -12.24 -5.99 15.31
N ARG A 238 -11.57 -7.15 15.37
CA ARG A 238 -10.11 -7.21 15.43
C ARG A 238 -9.47 -7.11 14.04
N LEU A 239 -8.86 -5.96 13.79
CA LEU A 239 -8.01 -5.71 12.63
C LEU A 239 -6.56 -6.10 12.96
N VAL A 240 -5.91 -6.87 12.06
CA VAL A 240 -4.49 -7.22 12.16
C VAL A 240 -3.80 -6.89 10.85
N LEU A 241 -2.70 -6.13 10.93
CA LEU A 241 -1.81 -5.80 9.82
C LEU A 241 -0.45 -6.47 10.04
N ALA A 242 0.03 -7.23 9.06
CA ALA A 242 1.27 -8.01 9.14
C ALA A 242 2.22 -7.74 7.97
N ASP A 243 3.49 -8.08 8.13
CA ASP A 243 4.49 -8.10 7.07
C ASP A 243 4.35 -9.38 6.24
N GLY A 244 3.87 -9.27 5.02
CA GLY A 244 3.66 -10.37 4.07
C GLY A 244 4.66 -10.41 2.92
N ARG A 245 5.77 -9.67 3.00
CA ARG A 245 6.76 -9.57 1.91
C ARG A 245 7.37 -10.91 1.48
N LYS A 246 7.34 -11.92 2.33
CA LYS A 246 7.80 -13.27 2.00
C LYS A 246 6.78 -14.12 1.22
N VAL A 247 5.51 -13.73 1.25
CA VAL A 247 4.41 -14.53 0.69
C VAL A 247 3.63 -13.85 -0.43
N ALA A 248 3.83 -12.55 -0.63
CA ALA A 248 3.22 -11.82 -1.75
C ALA A 248 4.11 -10.66 -2.20
N SER A 249 4.13 -10.41 -3.51
CA SER A 249 4.73 -9.22 -4.11
C SER A 249 3.72 -8.46 -4.96
N THR A 250 3.99 -7.18 -5.20
CA THR A 250 3.13 -6.32 -6.03
C THR A 250 3.99 -5.41 -6.90
N ARG A 251 3.52 -5.15 -8.12
CA ARG A 251 4.10 -4.15 -9.00
C ARG A 251 3.02 -3.19 -9.49
N MET A 252 2.79 -2.13 -8.69
CA MET A 252 1.68 -1.20 -8.92
C MET A 252 1.89 -0.28 -10.13
N TYR A 253 3.07 0.30 -10.28
CA TYR A 253 3.35 1.34 -11.27
C TYR A 253 4.69 1.07 -11.95
N THR A 254 4.79 1.34 -13.25
CA THR A 254 6.03 1.16 -14.01
C THR A 254 6.58 2.46 -14.58
N SER A 255 5.81 3.56 -14.49
CA SER A 255 6.18 4.87 -15.03
C SER A 255 5.84 6.00 -14.06
N LEU A 256 6.51 7.17 -14.23
CA LEU A 256 6.21 8.36 -13.43
C LEU A 256 4.77 8.88 -13.61
N PRO A 257 4.18 8.90 -14.82
CA PRO A 257 2.78 9.28 -15.00
C PRO A 257 1.80 8.38 -14.25
N GLU A 258 1.98 7.05 -14.30
CA GLU A 258 1.16 6.10 -13.54
C GLU A 258 1.27 6.33 -12.03
N MET A 259 2.50 6.51 -11.52
CA MET A 259 2.75 6.81 -10.11
C MET A 259 2.12 8.15 -9.69
N TRP A 260 2.20 9.16 -10.57
CA TRP A 260 1.59 10.46 -10.31
C TRP A 260 0.07 10.35 -10.19
N GLU A 261 -0.59 9.67 -11.12
CA GLU A 261 -2.04 9.45 -11.10
C GLU A 261 -2.45 8.68 -9.84
N GLY A 262 -1.78 7.56 -9.55
CA GLY A 262 -2.13 6.70 -8.42
C GLY A 262 -1.89 7.36 -7.06
N TRP A 263 -0.75 8.02 -6.86
CA TRP A 263 -0.44 8.63 -5.55
C TRP A 263 -1.19 9.95 -5.32
N THR A 264 -1.41 10.78 -6.35
CA THR A 264 -2.25 11.98 -6.19
C THR A 264 -3.69 11.64 -5.87
N LYS A 265 -4.18 10.46 -6.24
CA LYS A 265 -5.47 9.93 -5.80
C LYS A 265 -5.49 9.63 -4.30
N ASN A 266 -4.45 8.98 -3.77
CA ASN A 266 -4.49 8.37 -2.45
C ASN A 266 -3.96 9.25 -1.31
N ILE A 267 -2.98 10.14 -1.57
CA ILE A 267 -2.24 10.81 -0.49
C ILE A 267 -3.14 11.67 0.38
N TYR A 268 -3.88 12.61 -0.21
CA TYR A 268 -4.73 13.53 0.56
C TYR A 268 -5.83 12.77 1.29
N LEU A 269 -6.50 11.84 0.60
CA LEU A 269 -7.60 11.06 1.17
C LEU A 269 -7.11 10.15 2.31
N GLY A 270 -5.95 9.54 2.13
CA GLY A 270 -5.32 8.74 3.17
C GLY A 270 -4.98 9.55 4.43
N LEU A 271 -4.69 10.85 4.30
CA LEU A 271 -4.25 11.73 5.39
C LEU A 271 -5.25 12.83 5.76
N ILE A 272 -6.49 12.82 5.21
CA ILE A 272 -7.48 13.88 5.44
C ILE A 272 -7.78 14.10 6.93
N ASP A 273 -7.83 13.04 7.70
CA ASP A 273 -8.03 13.10 9.15
C ASP A 273 -6.77 13.57 9.91
N ARG A 274 -5.65 13.74 9.21
CA ARG A 274 -4.32 14.06 9.75
C ARG A 274 -3.59 15.07 8.87
N LEU A 275 -4.28 16.14 8.50
CA LEU A 275 -3.75 17.17 7.60
C LEU A 275 -2.38 17.72 8.05
N TRP A 276 -2.14 17.76 9.37
CA TRP A 276 -0.85 18.16 9.91
C TRP A 276 0.32 17.26 9.46
N LEU A 277 0.07 15.94 9.27
CA LEU A 277 1.09 15.02 8.73
C LEU A 277 1.39 15.33 7.25
N LEU A 278 0.37 15.68 6.48
CA LEU A 278 0.56 16.08 5.08
C LEU A 278 1.39 17.37 5.00
N LEU A 279 1.05 18.39 5.82
CA LEU A 279 1.79 19.65 5.87
C LEU A 279 3.24 19.45 6.35
N LEU A 280 3.43 18.65 7.40
CA LEU A 280 4.76 18.31 7.91
C LEU A 280 5.58 17.53 6.86
N GLY A 281 4.98 16.55 6.21
CA GLY A 281 5.63 15.77 5.14
C GLY A 281 6.03 16.65 3.97
N ALA A 282 5.16 17.54 3.51
CA ALA A 282 5.45 18.49 2.45
C ALA A 282 6.58 19.46 2.85
N PHE A 283 6.55 19.99 4.08
CA PHE A 283 7.61 20.85 4.61
C PHE A 283 8.95 20.11 4.67
N LEU A 284 9.00 18.90 5.27
CA LEU A 284 10.22 18.10 5.34
C LEU A 284 10.75 17.71 3.96
N GLY A 285 9.84 17.41 3.01
CA GLY A 285 10.20 17.14 1.63
C GLY A 285 10.87 18.34 0.96
N LEU A 286 10.36 19.56 1.16
CA LEU A 286 11.00 20.79 0.67
C LEU A 286 12.34 21.05 1.34
N VAL A 287 12.44 20.83 2.66
CA VAL A 287 13.71 20.95 3.37
C VAL A 287 14.77 20.02 2.79
N VAL A 288 14.43 18.76 2.61
CA VAL A 288 15.38 17.74 2.09
C VAL A 288 15.72 17.96 0.62
N SER A 289 14.75 18.33 -0.22
CA SER A 289 14.96 18.43 -1.65
C SER A 289 15.63 19.75 -2.08
N ILE A 290 15.41 20.82 -1.34
CA ILE A 290 15.85 22.17 -1.74
C ILE A 290 16.76 22.81 -0.70
N MET A 291 16.28 22.95 0.54
CA MET A 291 17.00 23.76 1.55
C MET A 291 18.32 23.13 1.98
N LEU A 292 18.36 21.82 2.21
CA LEU A 292 19.60 21.14 2.60
C LEU A 292 20.66 21.13 1.51
N PRO A 293 20.38 20.86 0.22
CA PRO A 293 21.33 21.03 -0.86
C PRO A 293 21.89 22.47 -0.93
N LEU A 294 21.00 23.48 -0.83
CA LEU A 294 21.41 24.88 -0.83
C LEU A 294 22.25 25.22 0.38
N TRP A 295 21.92 24.69 1.56
CA TRP A 295 22.71 24.90 2.76
C TRP A 295 24.10 24.29 2.65
N LEU A 296 24.23 23.07 2.12
CA LEU A 296 25.52 22.43 1.89
C LEU A 296 26.38 23.23 0.91
N VAL A 297 25.82 23.57 -0.26
CA VAL A 297 26.55 24.34 -1.29
C VAL A 297 26.89 25.73 -0.75
N GLY A 298 25.94 26.45 -0.15
CA GLY A 298 26.15 27.78 0.40
C GLY A 298 27.18 27.80 1.52
N GLY A 299 27.13 26.82 2.44
CA GLY A 299 28.11 26.67 3.53
C GLY A 299 29.53 26.42 3.02
N LEU A 300 29.67 25.57 2.00
CA LEU A 300 30.96 25.30 1.37
C LEU A 300 31.49 26.55 0.61
N VAL A 301 30.66 27.20 -0.19
CA VAL A 301 31.05 28.43 -0.91
C VAL A 301 31.46 29.52 0.09
N TRP A 302 30.72 29.71 1.18
CA TRP A 302 31.07 30.69 2.20
C TRP A 302 32.40 30.36 2.90
N LEU A 303 32.63 29.07 3.20
CA LEU A 303 33.90 28.60 3.77
C LEU A 303 35.08 28.91 2.86
N PHE A 304 34.98 28.59 1.55
CA PHE A 304 36.03 28.87 0.58
C PHE A 304 36.21 30.36 0.27
N ALA A 305 35.17 31.17 0.48
CA ALA A 305 35.22 32.62 0.38
C ALA A 305 35.84 33.32 1.63
N GLY A 306 36.39 32.57 2.56
CA GLY A 306 37.04 33.10 3.73
C GLY A 306 36.12 33.42 4.92
N GLY A 307 34.97 32.76 5.03
CA GLY A 307 33.95 32.96 6.09
C GLY A 307 34.37 32.52 7.49
N GLY A 308 35.61 32.08 7.68
CA GLY A 308 36.19 31.76 8.97
C GLY A 308 35.53 30.61 9.72
N LEU A 309 35.60 30.62 11.04
CA LEU A 309 35.11 29.53 11.90
C LEU A 309 33.60 29.29 11.75
N VAL A 310 32.80 30.34 11.61
CA VAL A 310 31.34 30.23 11.48
C VAL A 310 30.97 29.48 10.24
N ALA A 311 31.58 29.81 9.08
CA ALA A 311 31.35 29.11 7.84
C ALA A 311 31.80 27.65 7.90
N ALA A 312 32.91 27.36 8.62
CA ALA A 312 33.34 25.97 8.85
C ALA A 312 32.33 25.18 9.67
N VAL A 313 31.77 25.75 10.72
CA VAL A 313 30.70 25.09 11.52
C VAL A 313 29.49 24.81 10.66
N VAL A 314 28.99 25.78 9.89
CA VAL A 314 27.84 25.64 9.00
C VAL A 314 28.07 24.53 7.94
N ALA A 315 29.25 24.50 7.33
CA ALA A 315 29.61 23.48 6.35
C ALA A 315 29.66 22.07 6.99
N VAL A 316 30.26 21.94 8.18
CA VAL A 316 30.33 20.66 8.93
C VAL A 316 28.94 20.18 9.30
N GLU A 317 28.07 21.05 9.83
CA GLU A 317 26.68 20.68 10.16
C GLU A 317 25.93 20.16 8.92
N ALA A 318 26.06 20.86 7.78
CA ALA A 318 25.42 20.46 6.54
C ALA A 318 25.94 19.09 6.05
N ILE A 319 27.26 18.87 6.09
CA ILE A 319 27.88 17.59 5.70
C ILE A 319 27.41 16.46 6.59
N VAL A 320 27.38 16.65 7.93
CA VAL A 320 26.94 15.64 8.89
C VAL A 320 25.47 15.28 8.64
N LEU A 321 24.60 16.28 8.46
CA LEU A 321 23.18 16.06 8.21
C LEU A 321 22.94 15.33 6.89
N TRP A 322 23.63 15.73 5.82
CA TRP A 322 23.58 15.04 4.54
C TRP A 322 24.08 13.60 4.64
N GLY A 323 25.23 13.38 5.27
CA GLY A 323 25.79 12.06 5.50
C GLY A 323 24.81 11.16 6.23
N TYR A 324 24.17 11.67 7.27
CA TYR A 324 23.13 10.96 8.01
C TYR A 324 21.93 10.56 7.11
N LEU A 325 21.37 11.50 6.34
CA LEU A 325 20.25 11.22 5.43
C LEU A 325 20.61 10.22 4.33
N LEU A 326 21.82 10.35 3.76
CA LEU A 326 22.31 9.40 2.77
C LEU A 326 22.51 8.00 3.38
N CYS A 327 23.02 7.89 4.62
CA CYS A 327 23.11 6.62 5.32
C CYS A 327 21.72 5.97 5.52
N LYS A 328 20.71 6.77 5.91
CA LYS A 328 19.33 6.27 6.05
C LYS A 328 18.72 5.87 4.71
N ARG A 329 18.97 6.63 3.66
CA ARG A 329 18.54 6.25 2.31
C ARG A 329 19.23 4.98 1.82
N LEU A 330 20.51 4.81 2.11
CA LEU A 330 21.25 3.58 1.80
C LEU A 330 20.67 2.36 2.54
N GLN A 331 20.29 2.52 3.81
CA GLN A 331 19.60 1.46 4.56
C GLN A 331 18.26 1.11 3.90
N ALA A 332 17.48 2.10 3.48
CA ALA A 332 16.25 1.87 2.73
C ALA A 332 16.53 1.17 1.38
N CYS A 333 17.54 1.61 0.62
CA CYS A 333 17.93 0.91 -0.61
C CYS A 333 18.22 -0.57 -0.37
N ARG A 334 18.95 -0.90 0.70
CA ARG A 334 19.24 -2.30 1.07
C ARG A 334 17.98 -3.08 1.44
N ALA A 335 17.08 -2.46 2.20
CA ALA A 335 15.83 -3.09 2.63
C ALA A 335 14.88 -3.41 1.47
N PHE A 336 14.91 -2.59 0.39
CA PHE A 336 14.11 -2.78 -0.82
C PHE A 336 14.89 -3.47 -1.97
N GLY A 337 16.09 -3.99 -1.73
CA GLY A 337 16.90 -4.60 -2.79
C GLY A 337 17.32 -3.63 -3.92
N ILE A 338 17.40 -2.33 -3.65
CA ILE A 338 17.71 -1.29 -4.64
C ILE A 338 19.23 -1.07 -4.71
N PRO A 339 19.82 -0.89 -5.92
CA PRO A 339 21.24 -0.57 -6.04
C PRO A 339 21.64 0.69 -5.24
N ALA A 340 22.78 0.63 -4.55
CA ALA A 340 23.24 1.68 -3.64
C ALA A 340 23.34 3.08 -4.28
N GLY A 341 23.58 3.17 -5.60
CA GLY A 341 23.63 4.44 -6.34
C GLY A 341 22.36 5.27 -6.25
N TYR A 342 21.19 4.63 -6.02
CA TYR A 342 19.92 5.32 -5.80
C TYR A 342 19.86 6.11 -4.48
N THR A 343 20.85 5.97 -3.62
CA THR A 343 21.00 6.83 -2.43
C THR A 343 21.03 8.31 -2.82
N PHE A 344 21.71 8.64 -3.92
CA PHE A 344 21.86 10.02 -4.37
C PHE A 344 20.62 10.59 -5.09
N THR A 345 19.63 9.76 -5.43
CA THR A 345 18.35 10.25 -6.00
C THR A 345 17.38 10.76 -4.93
N PHE A 346 17.77 10.72 -3.65
CA PHE A 346 16.92 11.10 -2.53
C PHE A 346 16.30 12.50 -2.64
N PRO A 347 17.04 13.57 -2.98
CA PRO A 347 16.46 14.91 -3.14
C PRO A 347 15.42 14.98 -4.27
N LEU A 348 15.70 14.33 -5.40
CA LEU A 348 14.78 14.26 -6.52
C LEU A 348 13.50 13.52 -6.15
N GLY A 349 13.63 12.36 -5.50
CA GLY A 349 12.49 11.58 -5.02
C GLY A 349 11.63 12.37 -4.02
N ALA A 350 12.26 13.08 -3.07
CA ALA A 350 11.59 13.93 -2.10
C ALA A 350 10.84 15.09 -2.78
N LEU A 351 11.44 15.73 -3.77
CA LEU A 351 10.80 16.81 -4.53
C LEU A 351 9.56 16.33 -5.27
N ILE A 352 9.66 15.20 -5.99
CA ILE A 352 8.54 14.65 -6.76
C ILE A 352 7.43 14.19 -5.80
N PHE A 353 7.76 13.49 -4.72
CA PHE A 353 6.77 13.05 -3.75
C PHE A 353 6.06 14.22 -3.07
N THR A 354 6.79 15.28 -2.71
CA THR A 354 6.20 16.53 -2.19
C THR A 354 5.26 17.17 -3.20
N SER A 355 5.66 17.21 -4.48
CA SER A 355 4.81 17.73 -5.55
C SER A 355 3.53 16.91 -5.72
N MET A 356 3.59 15.58 -5.58
CA MET A 356 2.41 14.71 -5.57
C MET A 356 1.50 15.01 -4.36
N MET A 357 2.05 15.26 -3.17
CA MET A 357 1.28 15.63 -1.97
C MET A 357 0.51 16.94 -2.20
N VAL A 358 1.17 17.95 -2.72
CA VAL A 358 0.57 19.27 -3.02
C VAL A 358 -0.50 19.13 -4.11
N ALA A 359 -0.21 18.40 -5.19
CA ALA A 359 -1.15 18.16 -6.28
C ALA A 359 -2.38 17.38 -5.82
N SER A 360 -2.20 16.38 -4.95
CA SER A 360 -3.28 15.61 -4.34
C SER A 360 -4.22 16.51 -3.54
N ALA A 361 -3.66 17.33 -2.64
CA ALA A 361 -4.42 18.29 -1.84
C ALA A 361 -5.17 19.29 -2.74
N TYR A 362 -4.49 19.85 -3.74
CA TYR A 362 -5.09 20.82 -4.68
C TYR A 362 -6.26 20.21 -5.45
N ASN A 363 -6.13 19.00 -5.98
CA ASN A 363 -7.18 18.33 -6.75
C ASN A 363 -8.46 18.11 -5.93
N VAL A 364 -8.32 17.75 -4.66
CA VAL A 364 -9.47 17.53 -3.78
C VAL A 364 -10.07 18.85 -3.29
N ILE A 365 -9.25 19.78 -2.78
CA ILE A 365 -9.72 21.07 -2.23
C ILE A 365 -10.37 21.94 -3.32
N SER A 366 -9.83 21.94 -4.55
CA SER A 366 -10.38 22.70 -5.68
C SER A 366 -11.63 22.07 -6.32
N GLY A 367 -12.06 20.88 -5.84
CA GLY A 367 -13.21 20.17 -6.41
C GLY A 367 -12.97 19.57 -7.81
N ARG A 368 -11.72 19.58 -8.31
CA ARG A 368 -11.37 18.92 -9.59
C ARG A 368 -11.57 17.42 -9.55
N GLY A 369 -11.51 16.86 -8.34
CA GLY A 369 -11.57 15.42 -8.11
C GLY A 369 -10.31 14.69 -8.53
N VAL A 370 -10.32 13.37 -8.39
CA VAL A 370 -9.20 12.50 -8.74
C VAL A 370 -9.49 11.70 -10.01
N LEU A 371 -8.48 11.52 -10.85
CA LEU A 371 -8.52 10.66 -12.03
C LEU A 371 -7.96 9.29 -11.66
N TRP A 372 -8.62 8.19 -12.10
CA TRP A 372 -8.11 6.84 -11.93
C TRP A 372 -8.65 5.90 -13.01
N LYS A 373 -7.76 5.23 -13.73
CA LYS A 373 -8.09 4.28 -14.82
C LYS A 373 -9.18 4.80 -15.76
N GLY A 374 -9.02 6.07 -16.21
CA GLY A 374 -9.92 6.75 -17.12
C GLY A 374 -11.25 7.25 -16.52
N ARG A 375 -11.49 7.05 -15.23
CA ARG A 375 -12.67 7.58 -14.52
C ARG A 375 -12.31 8.75 -13.63
N ARG A 376 -13.16 9.80 -13.59
CA ARG A 376 -12.98 10.97 -12.72
C ARG A 376 -13.96 10.92 -11.56
N TYR A 377 -13.44 10.90 -10.33
CA TYR A 377 -14.21 10.92 -9.09
C TYR A 377 -14.20 12.33 -8.50
N ARG A 378 -15.34 13.02 -8.49
CA ARG A 378 -15.47 14.42 -8.05
C ARG A 378 -16.02 14.56 -6.64
N GLN A 379 -16.85 13.64 -6.18
CA GLN A 379 -17.42 13.64 -4.83
C GLN A 379 -16.60 12.71 -3.95
N ILE A 380 -15.62 13.28 -3.27
CA ILE A 380 -14.81 12.58 -2.30
C ILE A 380 -15.05 13.29 -0.97
N ARG A 381 -15.94 12.71 -0.17
CA ARG A 381 -16.25 13.20 1.19
C ARG A 381 -15.53 12.37 2.24
#